data_34b14609e6c69f90802c6b8e0fe6900d
#
_entry.id   34b14609e6c69f90802c6b8e0fe6900d
#
_cell.length_a   1.000
_cell.length_b   1.000
_cell.length_c   1.000
_cell.angle_alpha   90.00
_cell.angle_beta   90.00
_cell.angle_gamma   90.00
#
_symmetry.space_group_name_H-M   'P 1'
#
loop_
_entity.id
_entity.type
_entity.pdbx_description
1 polymer ?
#
loop_
_entity_poly.entity_id
_entity_poly.type
_entity_poly.pdbx_seq_one_letter_code
_entity_poly.pdbx_strand_id
1 'polypeptide(L)'
;MRKFGIFALAALLCCSLSGCMPFGGRVIREAAKDAAEELEESIMNYNDANSYTAGNFTYAAADVRAVTVSWVGGSVTLAEGAGETLRAEESGTLTAAQQMHWRVKDGVLEIMYCASGYLGIFPPNAKKLTLEVPAGADITVDCVSASIDGSALRAGKLSLATVSGAVTLAGAAAKKIKLHTTSGAVRLTGEITAEEATFETVSGAVYAEGLHCTEADASSVSGDVTLDLAACGKADIATVSGNVKLTVPKESGATFRYGTVSGKLRCEDYRVHGSENIVGDGACKVSVETVSGGLTVLGA
;
A
#
# COMPACT_ATOMS: atom_id res chain seq x y z
N MET A 1 -14.34 13.27 2.09
CA MET A 1 -13.38 13.72 3.11
C MET A 1 -13.40 12.92 4.43
N ARG A 2 -14.27 11.92 4.64
CA ARG A 2 -14.32 11.10 5.87
C ARG A 2 -13.54 9.77 5.79
N LYS A 3 -13.22 9.28 4.60
CA LYS A 3 -12.58 7.97 4.38
C LYS A 3 -11.08 7.87 4.76
N PHE A 4 -10.36 9.00 4.80
CA PHE A 4 -8.95 9.04 5.21
C PHE A 4 -8.71 8.93 6.73
N GLY A 5 -9.73 9.12 7.55
CA GLY A 5 -9.61 9.14 9.01
C GLY A 5 -9.40 7.76 9.65
N ILE A 6 -9.91 6.68 9.04
CA ILE A 6 -9.96 5.35 9.66
C ILE A 6 -8.60 4.68 9.64
N PHE A 7 -7.90 4.71 8.50
CA PHE A 7 -6.55 4.15 8.41
C PHE A 7 -5.51 5.00 9.15
N ALA A 8 -5.66 6.33 9.16
CA ALA A 8 -4.82 7.22 9.95
C ALA A 8 -5.01 7.01 11.46
N LEU A 9 -6.19 6.63 11.93
CA LEU A 9 -6.45 6.36 13.35
C LEU A 9 -5.77 5.07 13.81
N ALA A 10 -5.77 4.00 13.02
CA ALA A 10 -5.06 2.77 13.32
C ALA A 10 -3.53 2.97 13.36
N ALA A 11 -2.97 3.72 12.41
CA ALA A 11 -1.56 4.08 12.37
C ALA A 11 -1.17 5.03 13.53
N LEU A 12 -2.03 6.00 13.87
CA LEU A 12 -1.78 6.92 14.99
C LEU A 12 -1.86 6.23 16.35
N LEU A 13 -2.77 5.25 16.53
CA LEU A 13 -2.83 4.44 17.75
C LEU A 13 -1.56 3.59 17.92
N CYS A 14 -0.97 3.10 16.85
CA CYS A 14 0.28 2.36 16.91
C CYS A 14 1.49 3.22 17.30
N CYS A 15 1.55 4.47 16.84
CA CYS A 15 2.64 5.39 17.18
C CYS A 15 2.57 5.92 18.62
N SER A 16 1.36 6.01 19.22
CA SER A 16 1.18 6.50 20.60
C SER A 16 1.36 5.42 21.68
N LEU A 17 1.40 4.14 21.30
CA LEU A 17 1.52 3.00 22.24
C LEU A 17 2.94 2.44 22.38
N SER A 18 3.98 3.18 22.03
CA SER A 18 5.39 2.82 22.22
C SER A 18 5.85 2.70 23.69
N GLY A 19 4.91 2.62 24.63
CA GLY A 19 5.15 2.22 26.01
C GLY A 19 4.98 0.70 26.18
N CYS A 20 6.06 0.00 26.52
CA CYS A 20 6.11 -1.41 26.90
C CYS A 20 4.87 -1.92 27.66
N MET A 21 3.92 -2.56 26.94
CA MET A 21 2.83 -3.29 27.59
C MET A 21 2.60 -4.64 26.91
N PRO A 22 2.52 -5.75 27.63
CA PRO A 22 2.21 -7.09 27.09
C PRO A 22 0.79 -7.22 26.52
N PHE A 23 -0.01 -6.16 26.59
CA PHE A 23 -1.38 -6.08 26.05
C PHE A 23 -1.47 -5.50 24.63
N GLY A 24 -0.39 -5.01 24.04
CA GLY A 24 -0.40 -4.32 22.75
C GLY A 24 -1.00 -5.13 21.58
N GLY A 25 -0.69 -6.42 21.51
CA GLY A 25 -1.17 -7.27 20.41
C GLY A 25 -2.69 -7.51 20.40
N ARG A 26 -3.37 -7.45 21.55
CA ARG A 26 -4.81 -7.60 21.63
C ARG A 26 -5.54 -6.32 21.23
N VAL A 27 -5.04 -5.18 21.70
CA VAL A 27 -5.60 -3.86 21.36
C VAL A 27 -5.44 -3.55 19.88
N ILE A 28 -4.30 -3.90 19.28
CA ILE A 28 -4.07 -3.74 17.84
C ILE A 28 -5.03 -4.62 17.03
N ARG A 29 -5.30 -5.86 17.45
CA ARG A 29 -6.25 -6.75 16.78
C ARG A 29 -7.69 -6.24 16.86
N GLU A 30 -8.11 -5.76 18.00
CA GLU A 30 -9.45 -5.19 18.19
C GLU A 30 -9.60 -3.94 17.32
N ALA A 31 -8.66 -3.01 17.35
CA ALA A 31 -8.70 -1.81 16.52
C ALA A 31 -8.69 -2.12 15.00
N ALA A 32 -7.95 -3.15 14.58
CA ALA A 32 -7.95 -3.60 13.19
C ALA A 32 -9.28 -4.23 12.78
N LYS A 33 -9.92 -4.96 13.70
CA LYS A 33 -11.24 -5.54 13.47
C LYS A 33 -12.31 -4.45 13.36
N ASP A 34 -12.32 -3.50 14.28
CA ASP A 34 -13.27 -2.38 14.27
C ASP A 34 -13.12 -1.55 12.98
N ALA A 35 -11.88 -1.27 12.56
CA ALA A 35 -11.60 -0.57 11.32
C ALA A 35 -12.06 -1.37 10.08
N ALA A 36 -11.94 -2.69 10.10
CA ALA A 36 -12.42 -3.56 9.02
C ALA A 36 -13.96 -3.54 8.94
N GLU A 37 -14.65 -3.65 10.08
CA GLU A 37 -16.12 -3.61 10.16
C GLU A 37 -16.66 -2.26 9.68
N GLU A 38 -16.07 -1.14 10.11
CA GLU A 38 -16.48 0.20 9.70
C GLU A 38 -16.24 0.42 8.19
N LEU A 39 -15.11 -0.05 7.66
CA LEU A 39 -14.82 0.02 6.23
C LEU A 39 -15.80 -0.85 5.43
N GLU A 40 -16.04 -2.09 5.86
CA GLU A 40 -16.98 -2.98 5.22
C GLU A 40 -18.39 -2.37 5.19
N GLU A 41 -18.88 -1.83 6.32
CA GLU A 41 -20.15 -1.14 6.38
C GLU A 41 -20.21 0.03 5.40
N SER A 42 -19.14 0.82 5.28
CA SER A 42 -19.09 1.94 4.33
C SER A 42 -19.06 1.50 2.87
N ILE A 43 -18.46 0.34 2.56
CA ILE A 43 -18.44 -0.26 1.23
C ILE A 43 -19.81 -0.84 0.87
N MET A 44 -20.47 -1.47 1.84
CA MET A 44 -21.76 -2.14 1.65
C MET A 44 -22.94 -1.16 1.67
N ASN A 45 -22.78 0.04 2.23
CA ASN A 45 -23.83 1.05 2.36
C ASN A 45 -23.38 2.40 1.79
N TYR A 46 -23.48 2.56 0.48
CA TYR A 46 -23.11 3.80 -0.21
C TYR A 46 -24.35 4.57 -0.69
N ASN A 47 -24.21 5.87 -0.83
CA ASN A 47 -25.26 6.76 -1.30
C ASN A 47 -25.43 6.71 -2.82
N ASP A 48 -26.58 7.25 -3.30
CA ASP A 48 -26.89 7.36 -4.74
C ASP A 48 -26.88 6.00 -5.48
N ALA A 49 -27.23 4.91 -4.81
CA ALA A 49 -27.18 3.55 -5.34
C ALA A 49 -27.86 3.39 -6.71
N ASN A 50 -28.94 4.13 -6.96
CA ASN A 50 -29.66 4.12 -8.25
C ASN A 50 -28.86 4.68 -9.42
N SER A 51 -27.75 5.35 -9.17
CA SER A 51 -26.87 5.88 -10.21
C SER A 51 -25.77 4.91 -10.65
N TYR A 52 -25.71 3.74 -10.03
CA TYR A 52 -24.73 2.70 -10.36
C TYR A 52 -25.36 1.63 -11.25
N THR A 53 -24.54 1.07 -12.13
CA THR A 53 -24.89 -0.05 -13.01
C THR A 53 -24.21 -1.32 -12.52
N ALA A 54 -24.91 -2.45 -12.55
CA ALA A 54 -24.38 -3.74 -12.13
C ALA A 54 -23.62 -4.46 -13.25
N GLY A 55 -22.58 -5.20 -12.89
CA GLY A 55 -21.88 -6.16 -13.74
C GLY A 55 -20.67 -5.61 -14.50
N ASN A 56 -20.09 -6.49 -15.31
CA ASN A 56 -18.91 -6.20 -16.12
C ASN A 56 -19.16 -5.08 -17.12
N PHE A 57 -18.11 -4.32 -17.44
CA PHE A 57 -18.26 -3.20 -18.37
C PHE A 57 -17.00 -2.95 -19.21
N THR A 58 -17.22 -2.18 -20.28
CA THR A 58 -16.18 -1.50 -21.05
C THR A 58 -16.58 -0.03 -21.14
N TYR A 59 -15.62 0.88 -20.91
CA TYR A 59 -15.86 2.33 -20.87
C TYR A 59 -14.74 3.10 -21.59
N ALA A 60 -15.03 4.29 -22.09
CA ALA A 60 -14.02 5.12 -22.77
C ALA A 60 -12.95 5.61 -21.77
N ALA A 61 -11.69 5.31 -22.03
CA ALA A 61 -10.57 5.65 -21.15
C ALA A 61 -10.38 7.17 -21.01
N ALA A 62 -10.61 7.93 -22.10
CA ALA A 62 -10.44 9.37 -22.14
C ALA A 62 -11.35 10.15 -21.18
N ASP A 63 -12.48 9.56 -20.80
CA ASP A 63 -13.44 10.17 -19.88
C ASP A 63 -13.13 9.92 -18.40
N VAL A 64 -12.07 9.14 -18.09
CA VAL A 64 -11.72 8.73 -16.76
C VAL A 64 -10.36 9.31 -16.36
N ARG A 65 -10.37 10.25 -15.40
CA ARG A 65 -9.16 10.85 -14.80
C ARG A 65 -8.80 10.29 -13.44
N ALA A 66 -9.75 9.60 -12.79
CA ALA A 66 -9.52 8.94 -11.53
C ALA A 66 -10.35 7.65 -11.41
N VAL A 67 -9.81 6.67 -10.69
CA VAL A 67 -10.44 5.38 -10.41
C VAL A 67 -10.50 5.17 -8.91
N THR A 68 -11.67 4.81 -8.40
CA THR A 68 -11.87 4.44 -7.00
C THR A 68 -12.53 3.06 -6.95
N VAL A 69 -11.87 2.12 -6.29
CA VAL A 69 -12.38 0.76 -6.06
C VAL A 69 -12.59 0.56 -4.57
N SER A 70 -13.79 0.17 -4.19
CA SER A 70 -14.15 -0.20 -2.81
C SER A 70 -14.55 -1.68 -2.78
N TRP A 71 -13.70 -2.53 -2.18
CA TRP A 71 -13.81 -3.99 -2.31
C TRP A 71 -13.72 -4.69 -0.96
N VAL A 72 -14.51 -5.75 -0.73
CA VAL A 72 -14.52 -6.45 0.56
C VAL A 72 -13.55 -7.61 0.56
N GLY A 73 -13.71 -8.59 -0.31
CA GLY A 73 -12.94 -9.84 -0.25
C GLY A 73 -12.58 -10.42 -1.61
N GLY A 74 -11.70 -11.41 -1.63
CA GLY A 74 -11.17 -12.02 -2.85
C GLY A 74 -9.90 -11.32 -3.35
N SER A 75 -9.90 -10.80 -4.57
CA SER A 75 -8.73 -10.08 -5.11
C SER A 75 -9.14 -8.95 -6.06
N VAL A 76 -8.28 -7.94 -6.14
CA VAL A 76 -8.34 -6.85 -7.11
C VAL A 76 -7.04 -6.86 -7.90
N THR A 77 -7.13 -7.09 -9.20
CA THR A 77 -5.98 -7.06 -10.11
C THR A 77 -6.10 -5.84 -11.01
N LEU A 78 -5.05 -5.01 -11.00
CA LEU A 78 -4.95 -3.79 -11.78
C LEU A 78 -3.87 -3.93 -12.86
N ALA A 79 -4.20 -3.53 -14.07
CA ALA A 79 -3.23 -3.41 -15.16
C ALA A 79 -3.50 -2.12 -15.94
N GLU A 80 -2.47 -1.55 -16.56
CA GLU A 80 -2.68 -0.42 -17.44
C GLU A 80 -3.37 -0.86 -18.73
N GLY A 81 -4.46 -0.19 -19.07
CA GLY A 81 -5.16 -0.41 -20.34
C GLY A 81 -4.35 0.08 -21.53
N ALA A 82 -4.22 -0.75 -22.56
CA ALA A 82 -3.45 -0.43 -23.76
C ALA A 82 -4.26 0.31 -24.85
N GLY A 83 -5.56 0.53 -24.65
CA GLY A 83 -6.48 1.03 -25.64
C GLY A 83 -7.25 2.29 -25.26
N GLU A 84 -8.18 2.66 -26.15
CA GLU A 84 -9.09 3.78 -25.92
C GLU A 84 -10.21 3.45 -24.91
N THR A 85 -10.34 2.18 -24.55
CA THR A 85 -11.37 1.69 -23.62
C THR A 85 -10.74 0.98 -22.44
N LEU A 86 -11.38 1.11 -21.27
CA LEU A 86 -11.10 0.38 -20.04
C LEU A 86 -12.05 -0.80 -19.93
N ARG A 87 -11.57 -1.88 -19.37
CA ARG A 87 -12.36 -3.08 -19.12
C ARG A 87 -12.34 -3.43 -17.64
N ALA A 88 -13.49 -3.75 -17.10
CA ALA A 88 -13.63 -4.32 -15.77
C ALA A 88 -14.39 -5.63 -15.85
N GLU A 89 -13.80 -6.67 -15.32
CA GLU A 89 -14.37 -8.01 -15.28
C GLU A 89 -14.35 -8.55 -13.85
N GLU A 90 -15.49 -9.06 -13.46
CA GLU A 90 -15.66 -9.76 -12.20
C GLU A 90 -15.90 -11.25 -12.45
N SER A 91 -15.20 -12.11 -11.74
CA SER A 91 -15.39 -13.56 -11.82
C SER A 91 -16.48 -14.06 -10.88
N GLY A 92 -17.12 -15.15 -11.26
CA GLY A 92 -18.10 -15.88 -10.45
C GLY A 92 -19.50 -15.84 -11.02
N THR A 93 -20.36 -16.78 -10.57
CA THR A 93 -21.79 -16.80 -10.89
C THR A 93 -22.50 -16.00 -9.80
N LEU A 94 -22.86 -14.76 -10.10
CA LEU A 94 -23.39 -13.78 -9.17
C LEU A 94 -24.77 -13.29 -9.59
N THR A 95 -25.66 -13.07 -8.65
CA THR A 95 -26.91 -12.33 -8.88
C THR A 95 -26.62 -10.87 -9.11
N ALA A 96 -27.54 -10.13 -9.73
CA ALA A 96 -27.37 -8.69 -9.97
C ALA A 96 -27.01 -7.90 -8.71
N ALA A 97 -27.59 -8.25 -7.56
CA ALA A 97 -27.25 -7.60 -6.28
C ALA A 97 -25.86 -7.96 -5.73
N GLN A 98 -25.32 -9.11 -6.10
CA GLN A 98 -23.97 -9.55 -5.73
C GLN A 98 -22.88 -9.05 -6.68
N GLN A 99 -23.22 -8.71 -7.92
CA GLN A 99 -22.28 -8.19 -8.90
C GLN A 99 -21.69 -6.87 -8.44
N MET A 100 -20.52 -6.52 -8.96
CA MET A 100 -19.97 -5.17 -8.80
C MET A 100 -20.94 -4.12 -9.32
N HIS A 101 -20.98 -2.98 -8.68
CA HIS A 101 -21.73 -1.83 -9.10
C HIS A 101 -20.78 -0.69 -9.42
N TRP A 102 -20.95 -0.07 -10.57
CA TRP A 102 -20.04 0.96 -11.04
C TRP A 102 -20.78 2.16 -11.62
N ARG A 103 -20.12 3.29 -11.62
CA ARG A 103 -20.53 4.50 -12.34
C ARG A 103 -19.33 5.34 -12.72
N VAL A 104 -19.50 6.21 -13.70
CA VAL A 104 -18.57 7.33 -13.92
C VAL A 104 -19.31 8.63 -13.61
N LYS A 105 -18.74 9.42 -12.72
CA LYS A 105 -19.28 10.72 -12.31
C LYS A 105 -18.11 11.72 -12.22
N ASP A 106 -18.26 12.86 -12.91
CA ASP A 106 -17.24 13.91 -12.91
C ASP A 106 -15.83 13.42 -13.25
N GLY A 107 -15.71 12.47 -14.21
CA GLY A 107 -14.44 11.86 -14.60
C GLY A 107 -13.85 10.89 -13.58
N VAL A 108 -14.59 10.48 -12.57
CA VAL A 108 -14.19 9.46 -11.60
C VAL A 108 -14.96 8.17 -11.86
N LEU A 109 -14.25 7.10 -12.17
CA LEU A 109 -14.81 5.75 -12.21
C LEU A 109 -14.86 5.21 -10.78
N GLU A 110 -16.06 4.98 -10.27
CA GLU A 110 -16.29 4.38 -8.95
C GLU A 110 -16.79 2.93 -9.12
N ILE A 111 -16.13 2.00 -8.44
CA ILE A 111 -16.48 0.58 -8.45
C ILE A 111 -16.71 0.14 -7.00
N MET A 112 -17.91 -0.39 -6.74
CA MET A 112 -18.35 -0.90 -5.44
C MET A 112 -18.47 -2.42 -5.50
N TYR A 113 -18.23 -3.08 -4.37
CA TYR A 113 -18.22 -4.54 -4.25
C TYR A 113 -19.53 -5.21 -4.66
N CYS A 114 -20.68 -4.62 -4.32
CA CYS A 114 -22.01 -5.14 -4.62
C CYS A 114 -23.06 -4.02 -4.57
N ALA A 115 -24.34 -4.35 -4.69
CA ALA A 115 -25.44 -3.40 -4.48
C ALA A 115 -25.40 -2.83 -3.05
N SER A 116 -25.67 -1.53 -2.92
CA SER A 116 -25.78 -0.88 -1.60
C SER A 116 -26.91 -1.52 -0.76
N GLY A 117 -26.62 -1.79 0.50
CA GLY A 117 -27.56 -2.44 1.44
C GLY A 117 -27.73 -3.94 1.22
N TYR A 118 -26.88 -4.60 0.43
CA TYR A 118 -26.91 -6.06 0.28
C TYR A 118 -26.43 -6.75 1.56
N LEU A 119 -27.30 -7.56 2.18
CA LEU A 119 -27.04 -8.30 3.42
C LEU A 119 -26.85 -9.81 3.21
N GLY A 120 -26.69 -10.25 1.97
CA GLY A 120 -26.52 -11.66 1.64
C GLY A 120 -25.11 -12.17 1.85
N ILE A 121 -24.96 -13.50 1.82
CA ILE A 121 -23.68 -14.18 1.98
C ILE A 121 -22.99 -14.28 0.63
N PHE A 122 -21.69 -13.98 0.59
CA PHE A 122 -20.82 -14.26 -0.54
C PHE A 122 -20.09 -15.58 -0.30
N PRO A 123 -19.95 -16.44 -1.33
CA PRO A 123 -19.06 -17.59 -1.24
C PRO A 123 -17.62 -17.14 -0.92
N PRO A 124 -16.88 -17.82 -0.05
CA PRO A 124 -15.49 -17.48 0.25
C PRO A 124 -14.66 -17.40 -1.04
N ASN A 125 -13.86 -16.32 -1.19
CA ASN A 125 -13.01 -16.06 -2.36
C ASN A 125 -13.74 -16.04 -3.73
N ALA A 126 -15.04 -15.82 -3.74
CA ALA A 126 -15.85 -15.90 -4.95
C ALA A 126 -15.65 -14.75 -5.92
N LYS A 127 -15.18 -13.60 -5.43
CA LYS A 127 -15.11 -12.38 -6.23
C LYS A 127 -13.66 -11.98 -6.53
N LYS A 128 -13.32 -11.97 -7.82
CA LYS A 128 -12.05 -11.43 -8.30
C LYS A 128 -12.36 -10.33 -9.31
N LEU A 129 -11.87 -9.14 -9.05
CA LEU A 129 -11.95 -8.02 -9.98
C LEU A 129 -10.66 -7.95 -10.79
N THR A 130 -10.78 -7.92 -12.11
CA THR A 130 -9.70 -7.53 -13.03
C THR A 130 -10.10 -6.22 -13.67
N LEU A 131 -9.27 -5.20 -13.51
CA LEU A 131 -9.55 -3.84 -13.95
C LEU A 131 -8.39 -3.27 -14.76
N GLU A 132 -8.69 -2.83 -15.97
CA GLU A 132 -7.81 -1.97 -16.74
C GLU A 132 -8.00 -0.52 -16.27
N VAL A 133 -6.89 0.18 -16.05
CA VAL A 133 -6.88 1.59 -15.61
C VAL A 133 -6.22 2.48 -16.66
N PRO A 134 -6.66 3.74 -16.82
CA PRO A 134 -6.04 4.63 -17.79
C PRO A 134 -4.67 5.11 -17.28
N ALA A 135 -3.73 5.22 -18.21
CA ALA A 135 -2.42 5.78 -17.92
C ALA A 135 -2.53 7.21 -17.37
N GLY A 136 -1.82 7.50 -16.28
CA GLY A 136 -1.77 8.82 -15.66
C GLY A 136 -2.96 9.18 -14.77
N ALA A 137 -3.98 8.33 -14.66
CA ALA A 137 -5.09 8.55 -13.75
C ALA A 137 -4.68 8.42 -12.27
N ASP A 138 -5.41 9.09 -11.38
CA ASP A 138 -5.31 8.85 -9.95
C ASP A 138 -6.05 7.55 -9.58
N ILE A 139 -5.38 6.62 -8.92
CA ILE A 139 -5.93 5.30 -8.59
C ILE A 139 -6.02 5.16 -7.07
N THR A 140 -7.21 4.85 -6.58
CA THR A 140 -7.45 4.55 -5.17
C THR A 140 -8.18 3.22 -5.05
N VAL A 141 -7.64 2.29 -4.28
CA VAL A 141 -8.25 1.00 -3.99
C VAL A 141 -8.28 0.80 -2.48
N ASP A 142 -9.48 0.66 -1.93
CA ASP A 142 -9.72 0.39 -0.52
C ASP A 142 -10.38 -0.98 -0.37
N CYS A 143 -9.71 -1.90 0.33
CA CYS A 143 -10.17 -3.26 0.53
C CYS A 143 -10.26 -3.62 2.02
N VAL A 144 -11.16 -4.53 2.36
CA VAL A 144 -11.22 -5.11 3.72
C VAL A 144 -10.28 -6.32 3.82
N SER A 145 -10.50 -7.35 3.02
CA SER A 145 -9.72 -8.60 3.09
C SER A 145 -9.18 -9.08 1.74
N ALA A 146 -9.42 -8.32 0.69
CA ALA A 146 -8.92 -8.66 -0.63
C ALA A 146 -7.41 -8.38 -0.77
N SER A 147 -6.70 -9.24 -1.50
CA SER A 147 -5.38 -8.91 -2.01
C SER A 147 -5.50 -7.90 -3.16
N ILE A 148 -4.48 -7.06 -3.29
CA ILE A 148 -4.39 -6.08 -4.37
C ILE A 148 -3.11 -6.36 -5.15
N ASP A 149 -3.24 -6.63 -6.43
CA ASP A 149 -2.13 -6.92 -7.33
C ASP A 149 -2.14 -5.90 -8.49
N GLY A 150 -1.08 -5.10 -8.58
CA GLY A 150 -0.89 -4.14 -9.67
C GLY A 150 0.33 -4.47 -10.52
N SER A 151 0.21 -4.30 -11.83
CA SER A 151 1.32 -4.53 -12.75
C SER A 151 1.47 -3.43 -13.79
N ALA A 152 2.69 -2.95 -13.98
CA ALA A 152 3.10 -1.96 -14.98
C ALA A 152 2.19 -0.71 -14.99
N LEU A 153 1.89 -0.15 -13.82
CA LEU A 153 0.96 0.97 -13.68
C LEU A 153 1.65 2.32 -13.86
N ARG A 154 1.07 3.19 -14.67
CA ARG A 154 1.42 4.62 -14.74
C ARG A 154 0.27 5.45 -14.18
N ALA A 155 0.51 6.16 -13.08
CA ALA A 155 -0.52 6.89 -12.36
C ALA A 155 -0.08 8.32 -11.97
N GLY A 156 -1.03 9.22 -11.75
CA GLY A 156 -0.76 10.49 -11.07
C GLY A 156 -0.49 10.21 -9.58
N LYS A 157 -1.46 9.55 -8.95
CA LYS A 157 -1.36 9.03 -7.57
C LYS A 157 -1.83 7.59 -7.55
N LEU A 158 -1.12 6.75 -6.82
CA LEU A 158 -1.46 5.35 -6.61
C LEU A 158 -1.61 5.10 -5.11
N SER A 159 -2.83 4.87 -4.64
CA SER A 159 -3.15 4.58 -3.24
C SER A 159 -3.84 3.23 -3.13
N LEU A 160 -3.16 2.23 -2.60
CA LEU A 160 -3.67 0.88 -2.45
C LEU A 160 -3.70 0.52 -0.96
N ALA A 161 -4.88 0.25 -0.43
CA ALA A 161 -5.08 -0.04 0.98
C ALA A 161 -5.95 -1.28 1.21
N THR A 162 -5.56 -2.11 2.17
CA THR A 162 -6.34 -3.27 2.61
C THR A 162 -6.16 -3.50 4.10
N VAL A 163 -7.14 -4.10 4.79
CA VAL A 163 -6.95 -4.42 6.19
C VAL A 163 -6.20 -5.74 6.36
N SER A 164 -6.57 -6.80 5.64
CA SER A 164 -5.99 -8.13 5.84
C SER A 164 -5.31 -8.73 4.61
N GLY A 165 -5.47 -8.14 3.45
CA GLY A 165 -4.87 -8.61 2.20
C GLY A 165 -3.41 -8.21 2.05
N ALA A 166 -2.70 -8.88 1.15
CA ALA A 166 -1.40 -8.42 0.68
C ALA A 166 -1.57 -7.36 -0.42
N VAL A 167 -0.61 -6.44 -0.51
CA VAL A 167 -0.49 -5.49 -1.61
C VAL A 167 0.77 -5.79 -2.39
N THR A 168 0.61 -6.16 -3.66
CA THR A 168 1.73 -6.45 -4.56
C THR A 168 1.73 -5.48 -5.73
N LEU A 169 2.89 -4.91 -6.05
CA LEU A 169 3.05 -4.00 -7.16
C LEU A 169 4.29 -4.41 -7.98
N ALA A 170 4.07 -4.82 -9.21
CA ALA A 170 5.12 -5.25 -10.13
C ALA A 170 5.33 -4.21 -11.24
N GLY A 171 6.28 -3.29 -11.03
CA GLY A 171 6.52 -2.15 -11.91
C GLY A 171 5.46 -1.06 -11.76
N ALA A 172 5.89 0.15 -11.44
CA ALA A 172 5.00 1.31 -11.41
C ALA A 172 5.75 2.62 -11.58
N ALA A 173 5.08 3.61 -12.18
CA ALA A 173 5.53 4.99 -12.22
C ALA A 173 4.39 5.90 -11.79
N ALA A 174 4.60 6.68 -10.72
CA ALA A 174 3.61 7.63 -10.23
C ALA A 174 4.29 8.80 -9.51
N LYS A 175 3.59 9.93 -9.38
CA LYS A 175 4.10 11.01 -8.52
C LYS A 175 4.09 10.59 -7.05
N LYS A 176 3.00 9.96 -6.62
CA LYS A 176 2.86 9.47 -5.24
C LYS A 176 2.38 8.03 -5.25
N ILE A 177 3.11 7.18 -4.53
CA ILE A 177 2.73 5.80 -4.26
C ILE A 177 2.48 5.67 -2.76
N LYS A 178 1.27 5.25 -2.38
CA LYS A 178 0.94 4.93 -1.00
C LYS A 178 0.36 3.52 -0.92
N LEU A 179 1.07 2.63 -0.23
CA LEU A 179 0.65 1.25 -0.01
C LEU A 179 0.45 1.03 1.49
N HIS A 180 -0.75 0.58 1.87
CA HIS A 180 -1.09 0.37 3.26
C HIS A 180 -1.77 -0.98 3.48
N THR A 181 -1.36 -1.69 4.53
CA THR A 181 -2.09 -2.87 5.02
C THR A 181 -1.97 -2.99 6.53
N THR A 182 -2.96 -3.57 7.20
CA THR A 182 -2.85 -3.82 8.63
C THR A 182 -2.16 -5.15 8.94
N SER A 183 -2.51 -6.22 8.22
CA SER A 183 -2.00 -7.57 8.53
C SER A 183 -1.31 -8.26 7.35
N GLY A 184 -1.36 -7.70 6.17
CA GLY A 184 -0.72 -8.26 4.98
C GLY A 184 0.69 -7.75 4.75
N ALA A 185 1.38 -8.35 3.81
CA ALA A 185 2.66 -7.86 3.34
C ALA A 185 2.49 -6.80 2.23
N VAL A 186 3.39 -5.84 2.19
CA VAL A 186 3.57 -4.91 1.09
C VAL A 186 4.79 -5.36 0.29
N ARG A 187 4.60 -5.64 -1.00
CA ARG A 187 5.66 -6.11 -1.89
C ARG A 187 5.70 -5.30 -3.17
N LEU A 188 6.85 -4.69 -3.42
CA LEU A 188 7.15 -4.02 -4.68
C LEU A 188 8.31 -4.74 -5.36
N THR A 189 8.16 -5.00 -6.64
CA THR A 189 9.18 -5.66 -7.48
C THR A 189 9.27 -4.99 -8.84
N GLY A 190 10.39 -5.14 -9.50
CA GLY A 190 10.65 -4.48 -10.77
C GLY A 190 10.96 -2.98 -10.59
N GLU A 191 10.95 -2.25 -11.68
CA GLU A 191 11.26 -0.82 -11.66
C GLU A 191 10.09 -0.03 -11.06
N ILE A 192 10.33 0.62 -9.93
CA ILE A 192 9.35 1.48 -9.24
C ILE A 192 9.90 2.90 -9.23
N THR A 193 9.19 3.82 -9.88
CA THR A 193 9.56 5.24 -9.92
C THR A 193 8.49 6.11 -9.27
N ALA A 194 8.87 6.94 -8.31
CA ALA A 194 7.96 7.88 -7.63
C ALA A 194 8.69 9.17 -7.20
N GLU A 195 7.95 10.26 -7.03
CA GLU A 195 8.46 11.42 -6.26
C GLU A 195 8.40 11.09 -4.77
N GLU A 196 7.26 10.58 -4.30
CA GLU A 196 7.03 10.18 -2.92
C GLU A 196 6.51 8.73 -2.87
N ALA A 197 7.12 7.87 -2.05
CA ALA A 197 6.73 6.49 -1.85
C ALA A 197 6.51 6.22 -0.35
N THR A 198 5.30 5.84 0.05
CA THR A 198 4.93 5.55 1.44
C THR A 198 4.44 4.12 1.57
N PHE A 199 5.03 3.37 2.49
CA PHE A 199 4.70 1.98 2.78
C PHE A 199 4.38 1.81 4.27
N GLU A 200 3.15 1.42 4.58
CA GLU A 200 2.69 1.31 5.97
C GLU A 200 2.08 -0.07 6.23
N THR A 201 2.55 -0.74 7.29
CA THR A 201 1.94 -1.97 7.76
C THR A 201 1.98 -2.06 9.29
N VAL A 202 1.08 -2.85 9.87
CA VAL A 202 1.13 -3.10 11.33
C VAL A 202 1.85 -4.40 11.63
N SER A 203 1.50 -5.50 10.98
CA SER A 203 2.10 -6.81 11.25
C SER A 203 2.65 -7.54 10.03
N GLY A 204 2.65 -6.91 8.88
CA GLY A 204 3.25 -7.45 7.67
C GLY A 204 4.68 -6.98 7.43
N ALA A 205 5.39 -7.65 6.55
CA ALA A 205 6.67 -7.18 6.07
C ALA A 205 6.49 -6.18 4.93
N VAL A 206 7.43 -5.23 4.84
CA VAL A 206 7.59 -4.34 3.68
C VAL A 206 8.81 -4.81 2.89
N TYR A 207 8.61 -5.03 1.61
CA TYR A 207 9.66 -5.38 0.67
C TYR A 207 9.56 -4.53 -0.58
N ALA A 208 10.55 -3.72 -0.85
CA ALA A 208 10.64 -2.93 -2.08
C ALA A 208 12.00 -3.14 -2.74
N GLU A 209 11.98 -3.50 -4.01
CA GLU A 209 13.14 -3.74 -4.86
C GLU A 209 13.16 -2.73 -6.00
N GLY A 210 14.34 -2.21 -6.33
CA GLY A 210 14.53 -1.32 -7.47
C GLY A 210 13.81 0.03 -7.33
N LEU A 211 13.76 0.62 -6.12
CA LEU A 211 13.04 1.86 -5.86
C LEU A 211 13.82 3.09 -6.29
N HIS A 212 13.27 3.84 -7.23
CA HIS A 212 13.72 5.16 -7.65
C HIS A 212 12.76 6.23 -7.12
N CYS A 213 13.18 7.03 -6.13
CA CYS A 213 12.31 8.04 -5.54
C CYS A 213 13.07 9.27 -5.03
N THR A 214 12.37 10.37 -4.85
CA THR A 214 12.90 11.52 -4.13
C THR A 214 12.80 11.31 -2.63
N GLU A 215 11.67 10.82 -2.16
CA GLU A 215 11.42 10.54 -0.74
C GLU A 215 10.72 9.18 -0.57
N ALA A 216 11.22 8.38 0.37
CA ALA A 216 10.65 7.10 0.76
C ALA A 216 10.35 7.08 2.26
N ASP A 217 9.12 6.73 2.63
CA ASP A 217 8.70 6.49 4.00
C ASP A 217 8.26 5.03 4.17
N ALA A 218 8.87 4.29 5.07
CA ALA A 218 8.48 2.92 5.34
C ALA A 218 8.27 2.69 6.83
N SER A 219 7.09 2.22 7.22
CA SER A 219 6.78 1.96 8.62
C SER A 219 6.12 0.61 8.86
N SER A 220 6.55 -0.06 9.95
CA SER A 220 5.96 -1.30 10.44
C SER A 220 5.96 -1.34 11.95
N VAL A 221 4.98 -2.01 12.56
CA VAL A 221 5.04 -2.24 14.00
C VAL A 221 5.81 -3.53 14.32
N SER A 222 5.53 -4.63 13.63
CA SER A 222 6.16 -5.92 13.93
C SER A 222 6.67 -6.69 12.71
N GLY A 223 6.70 -6.07 11.54
CA GLY A 223 7.25 -6.67 10.33
C GLY A 223 8.64 -6.15 9.98
N ASP A 224 9.41 -6.98 9.31
CA ASP A 224 10.69 -6.57 8.77
C ASP A 224 10.50 -5.60 7.59
N VAL A 225 11.43 -4.66 7.44
CA VAL A 225 11.45 -3.70 6.33
C VAL A 225 12.69 -3.97 5.49
N THR A 226 12.51 -4.32 4.24
CA THR A 226 13.59 -4.51 3.26
C THR A 226 13.41 -3.53 2.12
N LEU A 227 14.34 -2.61 1.95
CA LEU A 227 14.34 -1.63 0.87
C LEU A 227 15.62 -1.76 0.05
N ASP A 228 15.46 -1.86 -1.26
CA ASP A 228 16.53 -1.70 -2.24
C ASP A 228 16.31 -0.38 -2.96
N LEU A 229 17.14 0.61 -2.59
CA LEU A 229 17.08 1.97 -3.11
C LEU A 229 18.02 2.10 -4.31
N ALA A 230 17.48 1.94 -5.51
CA ALA A 230 18.26 2.16 -6.74
C ALA A 230 18.64 3.64 -6.93
N ALA A 231 17.76 4.57 -6.53
CA ALA A 231 18.05 5.99 -6.39
C ALA A 231 17.08 6.62 -5.39
N CYS A 232 17.61 7.35 -4.40
CA CYS A 232 16.77 7.99 -3.38
C CYS A 232 17.44 9.25 -2.86
N GLY A 233 16.66 10.32 -2.65
CA GLY A 233 17.13 11.55 -2.00
C GLY A 233 17.06 11.45 -0.49
N LYS A 234 15.92 10.93 0.03
CA LYS A 234 15.67 10.79 1.46
C LYS A 234 14.86 9.50 1.74
N ALA A 235 15.22 8.77 2.80
CA ALA A 235 14.45 7.63 3.25
C ALA A 235 14.27 7.67 4.78
N ASP A 236 13.01 7.66 5.22
CA ASP A 236 12.66 7.56 6.64
C ASP A 236 12.05 6.18 6.90
N ILE A 237 12.65 5.42 7.82
CA ILE A 237 12.24 4.04 8.08
C ILE A 237 11.99 3.89 9.58
N ALA A 238 10.81 3.44 9.96
CA ALA A 238 10.43 3.23 11.35
C ALA A 238 9.86 1.83 11.59
N THR A 239 10.35 1.13 12.61
CA THR A 239 9.76 -0.12 13.06
C THR A 239 9.83 -0.25 14.58
N VAL A 240 8.90 -0.98 15.20
CA VAL A 240 8.97 -1.22 16.64
C VAL A 240 9.79 -2.47 16.94
N SER A 241 9.51 -3.60 16.27
CA SER A 241 10.19 -4.87 16.54
C SER A 241 10.69 -5.61 15.30
N GLY A 242 10.67 -5.00 14.12
CA GLY A 242 11.19 -5.57 12.89
C GLY A 242 12.65 -5.19 12.63
N ASN A 243 13.35 -6.03 11.87
CA ASN A 243 14.67 -5.69 11.36
C ASN A 243 14.53 -4.87 10.06
N VAL A 244 15.48 -3.97 9.89
CA VAL A 244 15.60 -3.17 8.66
C VAL A 244 16.79 -3.68 7.86
N LYS A 245 16.56 -4.03 6.61
CA LYS A 245 17.60 -4.34 5.62
C LYS A 245 17.54 -3.29 4.52
N LEU A 246 18.63 -2.58 4.32
CA LEU A 246 18.72 -1.52 3.34
C LEU A 246 19.83 -1.80 2.36
N THR A 247 19.54 -1.78 1.08
CA THR A 247 20.52 -1.82 0.01
C THR A 247 20.60 -0.44 -0.62
N VAL A 248 21.83 0.10 -0.77
CA VAL A 248 22.07 1.40 -1.41
C VAL A 248 23.13 1.28 -2.48
N PRO A 249 23.09 2.09 -3.56
CA PRO A 249 24.11 2.05 -4.61
C PRO A 249 25.47 2.43 -4.04
N LYS A 250 26.52 1.66 -4.39
CA LYS A 250 27.89 1.90 -3.91
C LYS A 250 28.45 3.26 -4.33
N GLU A 251 28.08 3.72 -5.52
CA GLU A 251 28.61 4.97 -6.07
C GLU A 251 28.00 6.20 -5.39
N SER A 252 26.68 6.26 -5.24
CA SER A 252 26.00 7.41 -4.61
C SER A 252 25.91 7.31 -3.09
N GLY A 253 25.89 6.09 -2.55
CA GLY A 253 25.90 5.85 -1.12
C GLY A 253 24.80 6.54 -0.34
N ALA A 254 24.97 6.59 0.99
CA ALA A 254 24.02 7.25 1.87
C ALA A 254 24.65 7.80 3.15
N THR A 255 24.01 8.82 3.72
CA THR A 255 24.27 9.29 5.09
C THR A 255 23.21 8.72 6.01
N PHE A 256 23.64 7.98 7.05
CA PHE A 256 22.73 7.25 7.95
C PHE A 256 22.64 7.91 9.31
N ARG A 257 21.38 8.04 9.78
CA ARG A 257 21.07 8.21 11.19
C ARG A 257 20.32 6.96 11.67
N TYR A 258 20.85 6.29 12.68
CA TYR A 258 20.24 5.09 13.24
C TYR A 258 19.99 5.26 14.73
N GLY A 259 18.73 5.15 15.15
CA GLY A 259 18.27 5.17 16.52
C GLY A 259 17.65 3.82 16.92
N THR A 260 18.08 3.22 18.03
CA THR A 260 17.49 2.00 18.57
C THR A 260 17.63 1.95 20.08
N VAL A 261 16.72 1.23 20.75
CA VAL A 261 16.84 0.94 22.19
C VAL A 261 17.66 -0.33 22.42
N SER A 262 17.46 -1.39 21.62
CA SER A 262 18.14 -2.69 21.82
C SER A 262 18.62 -3.37 20.55
N GLY A 263 18.72 -2.66 19.43
CA GLY A 263 19.18 -3.18 18.14
C GLY A 263 20.69 -3.04 17.91
N LYS A 264 21.14 -3.56 16.79
CA LYS A 264 22.54 -3.43 16.34
C LYS A 264 22.58 -2.91 14.91
N LEU A 265 23.53 -2.00 14.64
CA LEU A 265 23.87 -1.59 13.29
C LEU A 265 24.94 -2.55 12.74
N ARG A 266 24.70 -3.08 11.53
CA ARG A 266 25.66 -3.83 10.74
C ARG A 266 25.77 -3.16 9.37
N CYS A 267 26.99 -2.77 9.00
CA CYS A 267 27.30 -2.31 7.63
C CYS A 267 28.21 -3.37 7.01
N GLU A 268 27.70 -4.08 6.03
CA GLU A 268 28.46 -4.99 5.19
C GLU A 268 28.92 -4.19 3.98
N ASP A 269 30.14 -4.36 3.52
CA ASP A 269 30.76 -3.64 2.38
C ASP A 269 31.18 -2.17 2.60
N TYR A 270 30.94 -1.57 3.78
CA TYR A 270 31.26 -0.18 4.03
C TYR A 270 32.00 0.04 5.34
N ARG A 271 32.88 1.03 5.36
CA ARG A 271 33.52 1.51 6.59
C ARG A 271 32.77 2.75 7.09
N VAL A 272 32.30 2.67 8.30
CA VAL A 272 31.73 3.82 9.01
C VAL A 272 32.86 4.79 9.37
N HIS A 273 32.80 6.04 8.93
CA HIS A 273 33.78 7.07 9.23
C HIS A 273 33.16 8.17 10.13
N GLY A 274 33.68 8.32 11.34
CA GLY A 274 33.33 9.42 12.25
C GLY A 274 32.00 9.30 12.96
N SER A 275 31.45 10.43 13.42
CA SER A 275 30.15 10.52 14.13
C SER A 275 28.94 10.49 13.20
N GLU A 276 29.16 10.68 11.92
CA GLU A 276 28.16 10.51 10.86
C GLU A 276 28.46 9.20 10.12
N ASN A 277 27.46 8.34 10.03
CA ASN A 277 27.57 7.07 9.31
C ASN A 277 27.41 7.33 7.81
N ILE A 278 28.49 7.63 7.11
CA ILE A 278 28.47 7.93 5.68
C ILE A 278 28.99 6.72 4.90
N VAL A 279 28.28 6.39 3.85
CA VAL A 279 28.59 5.35 2.89
C VAL A 279 28.66 5.97 1.51
N GLY A 280 29.71 5.72 0.72
CA GLY A 280 29.90 6.34 -0.58
C GLY A 280 29.94 7.87 -0.48
N ASP A 281 29.30 8.55 -1.43
CA ASP A 281 29.22 10.02 -1.45
C ASP A 281 28.19 10.59 -0.46
N GLY A 282 27.38 9.72 0.19
CA GLY A 282 26.40 10.13 1.17
C GLY A 282 25.16 10.84 0.57
N ALA A 283 24.87 10.62 -0.69
CA ALA A 283 23.84 11.36 -1.44
C ALA A 283 22.43 11.14 -0.90
N CYS A 284 22.06 9.90 -0.53
CA CYS A 284 20.78 9.60 0.09
C CYS A 284 20.84 9.85 1.60
N LYS A 285 19.87 10.61 2.14
CA LYS A 285 19.74 10.82 3.57
C LYS A 285 18.80 9.77 4.16
N VAL A 286 19.32 8.87 4.98
CA VAL A 286 18.55 7.78 5.56
C VAL A 286 18.42 7.95 7.07
N SER A 287 17.19 7.95 7.58
CA SER A 287 16.89 7.87 9.01
C SER A 287 16.21 6.54 9.31
N VAL A 288 16.75 5.78 10.24
CA VAL A 288 16.15 4.53 10.68
C VAL A 288 15.91 4.57 12.18
N GLU A 289 14.68 4.40 12.59
CA GLU A 289 14.28 4.33 13.99
C GLU A 289 13.64 2.97 14.30
N THR A 290 14.15 2.29 15.34
CA THR A 290 13.58 1.03 15.79
C THR A 290 13.66 0.93 17.31
N VAL A 291 12.76 0.17 17.94
CA VAL A 291 12.86 -0.09 19.38
C VAL A 291 13.71 -1.32 19.65
N SER A 292 13.46 -2.44 18.97
CA SER A 292 14.16 -3.71 19.21
C SER A 292 14.70 -4.40 17.95
N GLY A 293 14.72 -3.73 16.82
CA GLY A 293 15.23 -4.28 15.56
C GLY A 293 16.67 -3.86 15.26
N GLY A 294 17.35 -4.65 14.45
CA GLY A 294 18.66 -4.31 13.89
C GLY A 294 18.55 -3.62 12.52
N LEU A 295 19.57 -2.82 12.17
CA LEU A 295 19.75 -2.29 10.82
C LEU A 295 20.92 -3.01 10.16
N THR A 296 20.69 -3.55 8.97
CA THR A 296 21.73 -4.08 8.08
C THR A 296 21.78 -3.25 6.80
N VAL A 297 22.93 -2.69 6.49
CA VAL A 297 23.17 -1.91 5.27
C VAL A 297 24.09 -2.68 4.35
N LEU A 298 23.67 -2.80 3.10
CA LEU A 298 24.40 -3.48 2.02
C LEU A 298 24.69 -2.48 0.90
N GLY A 299 25.79 -2.71 0.16
CA GLY A 299 26.07 -2.03 -1.09
C GLY A 299 25.61 -2.86 -2.30
N ALA A 300 24.88 -2.25 -3.22
CA ALA A 300 24.54 -2.85 -4.51
C ALA A 300 25.67 -2.67 -5.54
#